data_9797daaab9afb6fc06963411f330dd57
#
_entry.id   9797daaab9afb6fc06963411f330dd57
#
_cell.length_a   1.000
_cell.length_b   1.000
_cell.length_c   1.000
_cell.angle_alpha   90.00
_cell.angle_beta   90.00
_cell.angle_gamma   90.00
#
_symmetry.space_group_name_H-M   'P 1'
#
loop_
_entity.id
_entity.type
_entity.pdbx_description
1 polymer ?
#
loop_
_entity_poly.entity_id
_entity_poly.type
_entity_poly.pdbx_seq_one_letter_code
_entity_poly.pdbx_strand_id
1 'polypeptide(L)' 'MKKAFITGITGQDGSYLAELLLEKGYEVHGLIRKKTYTDKDGLRNIKSIKNNLILYEGDINNQFTIYDIFSKN' A
#
# COMPACT_ATOMS: atom_id res chain seq x y z
N MET A 1 -6.85 -11.97 -12.17
CA MET A 1 -5.82 -11.69 -11.15
C MET A 1 -6.49 -11.28 -9.84
N LYS A 2 -6.07 -11.86 -8.76
CA LYS A 2 -6.58 -11.50 -7.44
C LYS A 2 -5.96 -10.20 -6.96
N LYS A 3 -6.74 -9.39 -6.29
CA LYS A 3 -6.31 -8.10 -5.76
C LYS A 3 -6.31 -8.12 -4.23
N ALA A 4 -5.31 -7.49 -3.63
CA ALA A 4 -5.23 -7.33 -2.18
C ALA A 4 -5.03 -5.85 -1.86
N PHE A 5 -5.62 -5.39 -0.76
CA PHE A 5 -5.47 -4.02 -0.30
C PHE A 5 -4.91 -4.04 1.12
N ILE A 6 -3.81 -3.33 1.31
CA ILE A 6 -3.11 -3.33 2.59
C ILE A 6 -3.04 -1.91 3.14
N THR A 7 -3.58 -1.70 4.34
CA THR A 7 -3.35 -0.48 5.10
C THR A 7 -2.07 -0.68 5.92
N GLY A 8 -1.30 0.37 6.14
CA GLY A 8 -0.04 0.24 6.85
C GLY A 8 1.02 -0.53 6.08
N ILE A 9 0.96 -0.46 4.75
CA ILE A 9 1.88 -1.21 3.87
C ILE A 9 3.34 -0.82 4.08
N THR A 10 3.61 0.38 4.59
CA THR A 10 4.97 0.83 4.86
C THR A 10 5.52 0.33 6.18
N GLY A 11 4.68 -0.27 7.02
CA GLY A 11 5.14 -0.89 8.26
C GLY A 11 5.83 -2.21 8.00
N GLN A 12 6.47 -2.75 9.03
CA GLN A 12 7.22 -4.00 8.90
C GLN A 12 6.31 -5.17 8.51
N ASP A 13 5.20 -5.33 9.22
CA ASP A 13 4.28 -6.44 8.94
C ASP A 13 3.57 -6.28 7.60
N GLY A 14 3.13 -5.05 7.29
CA GLY A 14 2.43 -4.77 6.04
C GLY A 14 3.33 -4.96 4.82
N SER A 15 4.58 -4.53 4.92
CA SER A 15 5.53 -4.69 3.81
C SER A 15 5.86 -6.16 3.57
N TYR A 16 6.00 -6.93 4.63
CA TYR A 16 6.25 -8.37 4.53
C TYR A 16 5.08 -9.08 3.86
N LEU A 17 3.87 -8.73 4.27
CA LEU A 17 2.66 -9.29 3.67
C LEU A 17 2.56 -8.93 2.18
N ALA A 18 2.92 -7.70 1.83
CA ALA A 18 2.92 -7.27 0.44
C ALA A 18 3.87 -8.10 -0.41
N GLU A 19 5.08 -8.33 0.08
CA GLU A 19 6.05 -9.18 -0.63
C GLU A 19 5.50 -10.57 -0.86
N LEU A 20 4.90 -11.15 0.17
CA LEU A 20 4.34 -12.50 0.09
C LEU A 20 3.21 -12.57 -0.95
N LEU A 21 2.33 -11.57 -0.96
CA LEU A 21 1.21 -11.56 -1.90
C LEU A 21 1.67 -11.33 -3.34
N LEU A 22 2.67 -10.48 -3.54
CA LEU A 22 3.25 -10.29 -4.87
C LEU A 22 3.85 -11.60 -5.39
N GLU A 23 4.53 -12.33 -4.52
CA GLU A 23 5.10 -13.62 -4.87
C GLU A 23 4.04 -14.62 -5.28
N LYS A 24 2.85 -14.53 -4.71
CA LYS A 24 1.72 -15.39 -5.04
C LYS A 24 0.92 -14.93 -6.25
N GLY A 25 1.36 -13.86 -6.90
CA GLY A 25 0.71 -13.36 -8.11
C GLY A 25 -0.46 -12.42 -7.87
N TYR A 26 -0.60 -11.88 -6.67
CA TYR A 26 -1.64 -10.90 -6.39
C TYR A 26 -1.26 -9.52 -6.92
N GLU A 27 -2.27 -8.76 -7.32
CA GLU A 27 -2.11 -7.34 -7.55
C GLU A 27 -2.27 -6.65 -6.19
N VAL A 28 -1.21 -6.02 -5.70
CA VAL A 28 -1.19 -5.47 -4.34
C VAL A 28 -1.35 -3.96 -4.36
N HIS A 29 -2.39 -3.49 -3.66
CA HIS A 29 -2.69 -2.07 -3.49
C HIS A 29 -2.39 -1.68 -2.05
N GLY A 30 -1.81 -0.51 -1.85
CA GLY A 30 -1.47 -0.06 -0.51
C GLY A 30 -1.85 1.40 -0.27
N LEU A 31 -2.25 1.70 0.96
CA LEU A 31 -2.55 3.07 1.37
C LEU A 31 -1.37 3.63 2.16
N ILE A 32 -0.90 4.80 1.74
CA ILE A 32 0.22 5.49 2.37
C ILE A 32 -0.23 6.87 2.83
N ARG A 33 0.11 7.23 4.06
CA ARG A 33 -0.16 8.57 4.56
C ARG A 33 0.75 9.58 3.87
N LYS A 34 0.25 10.79 3.65
CA LYS A 34 1.03 11.86 3.04
C LYS A 34 2.34 12.11 3.79
N LYS A 35 2.31 12.08 5.11
CA LYS A 35 3.49 12.27 5.95
C LYS A 35 4.56 11.22 5.65
N THR A 36 4.16 9.99 5.38
CA THR A 36 5.08 8.90 5.06
C THR A 36 5.78 9.16 3.72
N TYR A 37 5.08 9.70 2.74
CA TYR A 37 5.66 10.03 1.45
C TYR A 37 6.75 11.09 1.55
N THR A 38 6.61 12.05 2.46
CA THR A 38 7.56 13.13 2.61
C THR A 38 8.73 12.78 3.53
N ASP A 39 8.62 11.67 4.25
CA ASP A 39 9.68 11.18 5.14
C ASP A 39 10.68 10.36 4.33
N LYS A 40 11.98 10.69 4.47
CA LYS A 40 13.04 10.00 3.77
C LYS A 40 13.01 8.49 3.95
N ASP A 41 12.73 8.05 5.18
CA ASP A 41 12.74 6.63 5.53
C ASP A 41 11.36 6.01 5.53
N GLY A 42 10.32 6.78 5.19
CA GLY A 42 8.94 6.31 5.27
C GLY A 42 8.61 5.17 4.34
N LEU A 43 9.32 5.07 3.21
CA LEU A 43 9.10 4.02 2.23
C LEU A 43 10.19 2.95 2.26
N ARG A 44 11.05 2.97 3.27
CA ARG A 44 12.20 2.07 3.34
C ARG A 44 11.81 0.59 3.26
N ASN A 45 10.76 0.20 3.98
CA ASN A 45 10.37 -1.21 4.06
C ASN A 45 9.82 -1.75 2.75
N ILE A 46 9.35 -0.89 1.85
CA ILE A 46 8.79 -1.32 0.56
C ILE A 46 9.67 -0.91 -0.62
N LYS A 47 10.87 -0.42 -0.35
CA LYS A 47 11.76 0.09 -1.39
C LYS A 47 12.00 -0.91 -2.52
N SER A 48 12.21 -2.16 -2.17
CA SER A 48 12.52 -3.21 -3.17
C SER A 48 11.32 -3.63 -4.01
N ILE A 49 10.11 -3.40 -3.50
CA ILE A 49 8.88 -3.85 -4.17
C ILE A 49 7.99 -2.70 -4.64
N LYS A 50 8.41 -1.46 -4.39
CA LYS A 50 7.59 -0.27 -4.66
C LYS A 50 7.05 -0.22 -6.09
N ASN A 51 7.86 -0.60 -7.06
CA ASN A 51 7.45 -0.55 -8.47
C ASN A 51 6.41 -1.62 -8.83
N ASN A 52 6.22 -2.60 -7.97
CA ASN A 52 5.25 -3.66 -8.18
C ASN A 52 3.96 -3.43 -7.38
N LEU A 53 3.88 -2.30 -6.68
CA LEU A 53 2.72 -1.95 -5.86
C LEU A 53 1.93 -0.83 -6.52
N ILE A 54 0.61 -0.85 -6.28
CA ILE A 54 -0.25 0.28 -6.65
C ILE A 54 -0.53 1.04 -5.35
N LEU A 55 0.04 2.24 -5.25
CA LEU A 55 0.00 3.00 -4.01
C LEU A 55 -0.98 4.17 -4.10
N TYR A 56 -1.70 4.38 -3.02
CA TYR A 56 -2.64 5.48 -2.88
C TYR A 56 -2.22 6.33 -1.69
N GLU A 57 -2.33 7.65 -1.83
CA GLU A 57 -2.07 8.58 -0.73
C GLU A 57 -3.39 8.94 -0.06
N GLY A 58 -3.43 8.81 1.27
CA GLY A 58 -4.64 9.15 2.01
C GLY A 58 -4.56 8.73 3.47
N ASP A 59 -5.64 8.99 4.19
CA ASP A 59 -5.75 8.64 5.59
C ASP A 59 -6.84 7.58 5.74
N ILE A 60 -6.53 6.50 6.46
CA ILE A 60 -7.48 5.44 6.72
C ILE A 60 -8.73 5.93 7.44
N ASN A 61 -8.60 7.04 8.19
CA ASN A 61 -9.73 7.64 8.88
C ASN A 61 -10.63 8.45 7.95
N ASN A 62 -10.23 8.67 6.71
CA ASN A 62 -11.02 9.39 5.73
C ASN A 62 -11.83 8.39 4.91
N GLN A 63 -13.12 8.31 5.22
CA GLN A 63 -14.02 7.37 4.55
C GLN A 63 -14.13 7.63 3.06
N PHE A 64 -14.04 8.88 2.64
CA PHE A 64 -14.11 9.22 1.22
C PHE A 64 -12.92 8.67 0.45
N THR A 65 -11.72 8.75 1.05
CA THR A 65 -10.52 8.19 0.43
C THR A 65 -10.67 6.69 0.20
N ILE A 66 -11.10 5.97 1.24
CA ILE A 66 -11.27 4.52 1.17
C ILE A 66 -12.34 4.16 0.14
N TYR A 67 -13.48 4.83 0.19
CA TYR A 67 -14.57 4.59 -0.75
C TYR A 67 -14.12 4.83 -2.20
N ASP A 68 -13.42 5.93 -2.43
CA ASP A 68 -12.95 6.29 -3.76
C ASP A 68 -12.01 5.24 -4.34
N ILE A 69 -11.08 4.74 -3.51
CA ILE A 69 -10.15 3.70 -3.92
C ILE A 69 -10.89 2.44 -4.34
N PHE A 70 -11.82 1.97 -3.51
CA PHE A 70 -12.56 0.75 -3.79
C PHE A 70 -13.51 0.89 -4.98
N SER A 71 -14.10 2.09 -5.17
CA SER A 71 -15.01 2.30 -6.28
C SER A 71 -14.32 2.31 -7.63
N LYS A 72 -13.03 2.69 -7.66
CA LYS A 72 -12.24 2.73 -8.90
C LYS A 72 -11.63 1.38 -9.25
N ASN A 73 -11.60 0.49 -8.31
CA ASN A 73 -11.00 -0.82 -8.48
C ASN A 73 -11.99 -1.93 -8.13
#